data_9bc232febebce8497b7da537b22a6127
#
_entry.id   9bc232febebce8497b7da537b22a6127
#
_cell.length_a   1.000
_cell.length_b   1.000
_cell.length_c   1.000
_cell.angle_alpha   90.00
_cell.angle_beta   90.00
_cell.angle_gamma   90.00
#
_symmetry.space_group_name_H-M   'P 1'
#
loop_
_entity.id
_entity.type
_entity.pdbx_description
1 polymer ?
#
loop_
_entity_poly.entity_id
_entity_poly.type
_entity_poly.pdbx_seq_one_letter_code
_entity_poly.pdbx_strand_id
1 'polypeptide(L)'
;MTGKGRLVLMIAFSMAIAGIATNRAAAQPAGHLNQIHHVFVIVLENKSFRETFGPNSPAPYLSKTLTSRGALLENYFAIGHASLDNYVAMISGQPPNEDTQRDCPLVTEFVPSRPEIDAQGRLLGHGCLYPRNVATLADQLERRGLTWRGYMQDMGKDASREKETCGHALLNTRDKLLTATLSDAYADKHNPFVYFHSIIDDQAKCDAHVVNLNALKADLSAIASTPNFSFITPNLCEDGHDHPCVDGRPGGLISSDQFLRDWVPIILNSPAYRSDGLIVVTFDEAGGGEAEDSAACCNEVAMPGARLPPGRNGPGGGRIGAVLVSPFIAGGTASAQPYNHFSLLRTAEDIFNLPHLGLAGAPGLRAFGRDVFLQRTSSQQH
;
A
#
# COMPACT_ATOMS: atom_id res chain seq x y z
N MET A 1 72.76 23.93 -57.59
CA MET A 1 72.11 22.62 -57.39
C MET A 1 71.26 22.74 -56.13
N THR A 2 70.02 22.77 -56.31
CA THR A 2 69.00 23.25 -55.37
C THR A 2 68.40 22.09 -54.56
N GLY A 3 68.59 22.06 -53.26
CA GLY A 3 67.90 21.16 -52.33
C GLY A 3 66.67 21.79 -51.68
N LYS A 4 65.49 21.25 -52.00
CA LYS A 4 64.24 21.69 -51.40
C LYS A 4 63.98 20.89 -50.08
N GLY A 5 64.06 21.56 -48.94
CA GLY A 5 63.61 21.01 -47.68
C GLY A 5 62.09 21.03 -47.59
N ARG A 6 61.47 19.87 -47.27
CA ARG A 6 60.04 19.72 -46.95
C ARG A 6 59.83 19.92 -45.43
N LEU A 7 59.12 20.93 -45.10
CA LEU A 7 58.61 21.19 -43.72
C LEU A 7 57.44 20.28 -43.47
N VAL A 8 57.52 19.35 -42.51
CA VAL A 8 56.41 18.50 -42.05
C VAL A 8 55.77 19.21 -40.86
N LEU A 9 54.54 19.66 -41.04
CA LEU A 9 53.75 20.30 -40.00
C LEU A 9 53.03 19.18 -39.22
N MET A 10 53.45 18.92 -37.98
CA MET A 10 52.72 18.03 -37.07
C MET A 10 51.58 18.83 -36.41
N ILE A 11 50.36 18.46 -36.76
CA ILE A 11 49.16 18.99 -36.07
C ILE A 11 48.89 18.06 -34.87
N ALA A 12 49.09 18.59 -33.65
CA ALA A 12 48.72 17.87 -32.44
C ALA A 12 47.20 18.04 -32.21
N PHE A 13 46.45 16.95 -32.28
CA PHE A 13 45.05 16.91 -31.96
C PHE A 13 44.90 16.70 -30.43
N SER A 14 44.58 17.76 -29.70
CA SER A 14 44.25 17.65 -28.28
C SER A 14 42.78 17.19 -28.15
N MET A 15 42.56 15.93 -27.79
CA MET A 15 41.25 15.42 -27.37
C MET A 15 40.92 15.95 -25.98
N ALA A 16 40.02 16.88 -25.92
CA ALA A 16 39.39 17.28 -24.68
C ALA A 16 38.36 16.20 -24.28
N ILE A 17 38.68 15.40 -23.26
CA ILE A 17 37.75 14.45 -22.64
C ILE A 17 36.81 15.30 -21.76
N ALA A 18 35.59 15.58 -22.26
CA ALA A 18 34.51 16.14 -21.46
C ALA A 18 34.05 15.08 -20.48
N GLY A 19 34.48 15.17 -19.23
CA GLY A 19 33.99 14.35 -18.15
C GLY A 19 32.48 14.64 -17.91
N ILE A 20 31.63 13.69 -18.27
CA ILE A 20 30.21 13.73 -17.87
C ILE A 20 30.18 13.48 -16.37
N ALA A 21 30.07 14.55 -15.59
CA ALA A 21 29.75 14.46 -14.18
C ALA A 21 28.30 13.95 -14.05
N THR A 22 28.14 12.64 -13.83
CA THR A 22 26.86 12.09 -13.40
C THR A 22 26.60 12.62 -12.00
N ASN A 23 25.76 13.63 -11.89
CA ASN A 23 25.16 14.03 -10.64
C ASN A 23 24.28 12.86 -10.13
N ARG A 24 24.90 11.90 -9.44
CA ARG A 24 24.17 11.02 -8.51
C ARG A 24 23.69 11.96 -7.40
N ALA A 25 22.44 12.35 -7.48
CA ALA A 25 21.75 12.88 -6.30
C ALA A 25 21.93 11.80 -5.22
N ALA A 26 22.80 12.05 -4.26
CA ALA A 26 22.96 11.18 -3.09
C ALA A 26 21.59 11.12 -2.44
N ALA A 27 20.98 9.92 -2.41
CA ALA A 27 19.79 9.69 -1.62
C ALA A 27 20.10 10.13 -0.19
N GLN A 28 19.42 11.18 0.28
CA GLN A 28 19.61 11.63 1.65
C GLN A 28 19.16 10.48 2.56
N PRO A 29 19.95 10.11 3.58
CA PRO A 29 19.56 9.05 4.48
C PRO A 29 18.18 9.40 5.07
N ALA A 30 17.22 8.56 4.78
CA ALA A 30 15.87 8.64 5.31
C ALA A 30 15.98 8.51 6.84
N GLY A 31 15.70 9.57 7.58
CA GLY A 31 15.72 9.64 9.04
C GLY A 31 15.65 8.28 9.78
N HIS A 32 14.72 8.05 10.68
CA HIS A 32 14.64 6.79 11.43
C HIS A 32 14.05 5.58 10.67
N LEU A 33 13.86 5.63 9.33
CA LEU A 33 13.27 4.53 8.57
C LEU A 33 14.02 3.20 8.76
N ASN A 34 15.34 3.24 8.82
CA ASN A 34 16.19 2.06 9.03
C ASN A 34 16.12 1.46 10.45
N GLN A 35 15.40 2.10 11.38
CA GLN A 35 15.17 1.60 12.73
C GLN A 35 13.82 0.87 12.85
N ILE A 36 12.98 0.93 11.81
CA ILE A 36 11.69 0.26 11.78
C ILE A 36 11.90 -1.15 11.22
N HIS A 37 11.43 -2.16 11.94
CA HIS A 37 11.52 -3.56 11.53
C HIS A 37 10.15 -4.27 11.54
N HIS A 38 9.11 -3.64 12.12
CA HIS A 38 7.75 -4.16 12.11
C HIS A 38 6.79 -3.08 11.58
N VAL A 39 6.12 -3.37 10.47
CA VAL A 39 5.16 -2.46 9.84
C VAL A 39 3.77 -3.09 9.87
N PHE A 40 2.80 -2.34 10.39
CA PHE A 40 1.38 -2.72 10.45
C PHE A 40 0.59 -1.75 9.60
N VAL A 41 -0.01 -2.22 8.51
CA VAL A 41 -0.88 -1.43 7.64
C VAL A 41 -2.32 -1.84 7.89
N ILE A 42 -3.17 -0.91 8.31
CA ILE A 42 -4.60 -1.10 8.47
C ILE A 42 -5.29 -0.30 7.38
N VAL A 43 -6.04 -0.98 6.52
CA VAL A 43 -6.76 -0.35 5.41
C VAL A 43 -8.25 -0.35 5.71
N LEU A 44 -8.83 0.84 5.70
CA LEU A 44 -10.26 1.10 5.85
C LEU A 44 -10.84 1.49 4.48
N GLU A 45 -12.17 1.69 4.41
CA GLU A 45 -12.90 1.75 3.15
C GLU A 45 -13.68 3.05 2.95
N ASN A 46 -13.54 3.62 1.73
CA ASN A 46 -14.50 4.54 1.13
C ASN A 46 -14.78 5.82 1.92
N LYS A 47 -13.73 6.48 2.47
CA LYS A 47 -13.93 7.74 3.20
C LYS A 47 -12.94 8.83 2.77
N SER A 48 -13.50 9.98 2.45
CA SER A 48 -12.71 11.17 2.12
C SER A 48 -11.98 11.74 3.35
N PHE A 49 -10.93 12.50 3.10
CA PHE A 49 -10.22 13.25 4.15
C PHE A 49 -11.16 14.13 4.98
N ARG A 50 -12.12 14.80 4.32
CA ARG A 50 -13.04 15.70 4.99
C ARG A 50 -14.01 14.97 5.91
N GLU A 51 -14.53 13.83 5.50
CA GLU A 51 -15.40 13.00 6.35
C GLU A 51 -14.64 12.47 7.57
N THR A 52 -13.39 12.02 7.36
CA THR A 52 -12.59 11.35 8.39
C THR A 52 -11.92 12.33 9.35
N PHE A 53 -11.31 13.39 8.85
CA PHE A 53 -10.48 14.32 9.65
C PHE A 53 -11.10 15.71 9.80
N GLY A 54 -12.26 15.95 9.21
CA GLY A 54 -13.01 17.20 9.36
C GLY A 54 -13.56 17.39 10.79
N PRO A 55 -14.04 18.60 11.10
CA PRO A 55 -14.43 18.98 12.46
C PRO A 55 -15.60 18.15 13.04
N ASN A 56 -16.44 17.59 12.18
CA ASN A 56 -17.62 16.80 12.55
C ASN A 56 -17.40 15.28 12.36
N SER A 57 -16.17 14.83 12.27
CA SER A 57 -15.87 13.40 12.08
C SER A 57 -16.49 12.55 13.20
N PRO A 58 -17.23 11.47 12.84
CA PRO A 58 -17.75 10.51 13.81
C PRO A 58 -16.69 9.49 14.27
N ALA A 59 -15.43 9.65 13.85
CA ALA A 59 -14.30 8.79 14.18
C ALA A 59 -13.25 9.50 15.09
N PRO A 60 -13.61 9.84 16.35
CA PRO A 60 -12.73 10.64 17.22
C PRO A 60 -11.46 9.91 17.66
N TYR A 61 -11.44 8.58 17.68
CA TYR A 61 -10.22 7.85 17.97
C TYR A 61 -9.20 7.99 16.85
N LEU A 62 -9.63 7.82 15.60
CA LEU A 62 -8.77 8.02 14.43
C LEU A 62 -8.39 9.50 14.27
N SER A 63 -9.38 10.40 14.21
CA SER A 63 -9.18 11.79 13.82
C SER A 63 -8.54 12.68 14.89
N LYS A 64 -8.58 12.27 16.17
CA LYS A 64 -8.03 13.05 17.30
C LYS A 64 -6.99 12.27 18.08
N THR A 65 -7.34 11.05 18.54
CA THR A 65 -6.45 10.29 19.43
C THR A 65 -5.21 9.78 18.68
N LEU A 66 -5.38 9.15 17.52
CA LEU A 66 -4.24 8.63 16.77
C LEU A 66 -3.41 9.76 16.13
N THR A 67 -4.04 10.80 15.59
CA THR A 67 -3.33 11.96 15.05
C THR A 67 -2.50 12.67 16.11
N SER A 68 -3.00 12.79 17.35
CA SER A 68 -2.23 13.38 18.46
C SER A 68 -1.04 12.54 18.90
N ARG A 69 -1.05 11.24 18.60
CA ARG A 69 0.04 10.30 18.95
C ARG A 69 1.07 10.12 17.85
N GLY A 70 0.74 10.49 16.61
CA GLY A 70 1.57 10.24 15.45
C GLY A 70 1.57 11.39 14.46
N ALA A 71 1.70 11.06 13.18
CA ALA A 71 1.67 12.01 12.08
C ALA A 71 0.39 11.84 11.26
N LEU A 72 -0.24 12.95 10.89
CA LEU A 72 -1.31 13.01 9.90
C LEU A 72 -0.73 13.42 8.54
N LEU A 73 -0.90 12.58 7.52
CA LEU A 73 -0.63 12.92 6.12
C LEU A 73 -1.89 13.53 5.52
N GLU A 74 -1.93 14.87 5.46
CA GLU A 74 -3.13 15.60 5.03
C GLU A 74 -3.42 15.47 3.54
N ASN A 75 -2.37 15.28 2.73
CA ASN A 75 -2.43 15.13 1.29
C ASN A 75 -2.01 13.70 0.88
N TYR A 76 -2.72 12.72 1.41
CA TYR A 76 -2.59 11.34 0.99
C TYR A 76 -3.77 10.95 0.10
N PHE A 77 -3.47 10.36 -1.07
CA PHE A 77 -4.43 10.10 -2.14
C PHE A 77 -4.51 8.61 -2.46
N ALA A 78 -5.70 8.17 -2.79
CA ALA A 78 -5.95 6.87 -3.39
C ALA A 78 -5.62 6.87 -4.89
N ILE A 79 -5.38 5.68 -5.44
CA ILE A 79 -4.96 5.49 -6.84
C ILE A 79 -6.16 5.44 -7.77
N GLY A 80 -7.16 4.66 -7.42
CA GLY A 80 -8.33 4.40 -8.22
C GLY A 80 -9.62 4.53 -7.45
N HIS A 81 -10.74 4.29 -8.11
CA HIS A 81 -12.07 4.34 -7.53
C HIS A 81 -12.79 3.00 -7.65
N ALA A 82 -12.10 1.96 -7.23
CA ALA A 82 -12.58 0.63 -6.92
C ALA A 82 -11.62 0.04 -5.88
N SER A 83 -12.14 -0.69 -4.89
CA SER A 83 -11.32 -1.18 -3.78
C SER A 83 -10.12 -1.99 -4.26
N LEU A 84 -10.34 -3.00 -5.09
CA LEU A 84 -9.30 -3.96 -5.50
C LEU A 84 -8.09 -3.30 -6.15
N ASP A 85 -8.26 -2.30 -6.99
CA ASP A 85 -7.13 -1.67 -7.68
C ASP A 85 -6.20 -0.93 -6.69
N ASN A 86 -6.75 -0.35 -5.62
CA ASN A 86 -5.98 0.29 -4.54
C ASN A 86 -5.22 -0.75 -3.70
N TYR A 87 -5.89 -1.86 -3.35
CA TYR A 87 -5.24 -2.95 -2.59
C TYR A 87 -4.09 -3.59 -3.38
N VAL A 88 -4.29 -3.87 -4.66
CA VAL A 88 -3.24 -4.38 -5.56
C VAL A 88 -2.07 -3.40 -5.66
N ALA A 89 -2.35 -2.09 -5.77
CA ALA A 89 -1.32 -1.06 -5.83
C ALA A 89 -0.44 -1.04 -4.57
N MET A 90 -1.04 -1.19 -3.38
CA MET A 90 -0.33 -1.14 -2.10
C MET A 90 0.70 -2.26 -1.88
N ILE A 91 0.57 -3.40 -2.58
CA ILE A 91 1.49 -4.53 -2.38
C ILE A 91 2.31 -4.90 -3.61
N SER A 92 2.00 -4.36 -4.79
CA SER A 92 2.68 -4.75 -6.04
C SER A 92 3.13 -3.58 -6.91
N GLY A 93 2.63 -2.37 -6.64
CA GLY A 93 2.89 -1.22 -7.51
C GLY A 93 2.22 -1.31 -8.87
N GLN A 94 1.32 -2.29 -9.12
CA GLN A 94 0.57 -2.38 -10.35
C GLN A 94 -0.55 -1.34 -10.35
N PRO A 95 -0.77 -0.64 -11.46
CA PRO A 95 -1.86 0.32 -11.57
C PRO A 95 -3.19 -0.36 -11.85
N PRO A 96 -4.32 0.38 -11.73
CA PRO A 96 -5.64 -0.09 -12.10
C PRO A 96 -5.69 -0.66 -13.52
N ASN A 97 -6.43 -1.75 -13.71
CA ASN A 97 -6.79 -2.28 -15.02
C ASN A 97 -8.32 -2.41 -15.14
N GLU A 98 -8.82 -2.80 -16.32
CA GLU A 98 -10.26 -2.83 -16.58
C GLU A 98 -11.06 -3.72 -15.62
N ASP A 99 -10.48 -4.84 -15.18
CA ASP A 99 -11.16 -5.80 -14.28
C ASP A 99 -11.02 -5.39 -12.82
N THR A 100 -9.84 -4.95 -12.39
CA THR A 100 -9.65 -4.45 -11.01
C THR A 100 -10.44 -3.17 -10.73
N GLN A 101 -10.68 -2.31 -11.75
CA GLN A 101 -11.58 -1.15 -11.66
C GLN A 101 -13.06 -1.53 -11.47
N ARG A 102 -13.38 -2.82 -11.38
CA ARG A 102 -14.72 -3.36 -11.13
C ARG A 102 -14.73 -4.37 -9.98
N ASP A 103 -13.65 -4.44 -9.19
CA ASP A 103 -13.48 -5.43 -8.13
C ASP A 103 -13.59 -6.89 -8.61
N CYS A 104 -13.21 -7.17 -9.86
CA CYS A 104 -13.16 -8.53 -10.39
C CYS A 104 -14.44 -9.38 -10.15
N PRO A 105 -15.63 -8.97 -10.58
CA PRO A 105 -16.86 -9.71 -10.30
C PRO A 105 -16.94 -11.08 -11.00
N LEU A 106 -16.07 -11.32 -11.95
CA LEU A 106 -15.74 -12.61 -12.55
C LEU A 106 -14.22 -12.78 -12.44
N VAL A 107 -13.78 -13.73 -11.65
CA VAL A 107 -12.34 -13.98 -11.43
C VAL A 107 -11.74 -14.60 -12.68
N THR A 108 -10.83 -13.87 -13.33
CA THR A 108 -10.19 -14.29 -14.59
C THR A 108 -8.67 -14.25 -14.46
N GLU A 109 -7.99 -15.04 -15.28
CA GLU A 109 -6.55 -14.90 -15.48
C GLU A 109 -6.23 -13.51 -16.03
N PHE A 110 -5.08 -12.97 -15.64
CA PHE A 110 -4.57 -11.76 -16.27
C PHE A 110 -4.12 -12.06 -17.70
N VAL A 111 -4.67 -11.32 -18.65
CA VAL A 111 -4.33 -11.39 -20.06
C VAL A 111 -3.43 -10.22 -20.41
N PRO A 112 -2.12 -10.43 -20.56
CA PRO A 112 -1.21 -9.35 -20.88
C PRO A 112 -1.44 -8.85 -22.32
N SER A 113 -1.48 -7.53 -22.51
CA SER A 113 -1.49 -6.90 -23.83
C SER A 113 -0.09 -6.94 -24.49
N ARG A 114 0.95 -7.14 -23.68
CA ARG A 114 2.35 -7.37 -24.06
C ARG A 114 2.93 -8.42 -23.13
N PRO A 115 3.79 -9.33 -23.66
CA PRO A 115 4.32 -10.45 -22.86
C PRO A 115 5.31 -10.02 -21.80
N GLU A 116 5.94 -8.84 -21.94
CA GLU A 116 6.99 -8.37 -21.03
C GLU A 116 6.44 -7.40 -19.99
N ILE A 117 6.96 -7.50 -18.78
CA ILE A 117 6.87 -6.44 -17.78
C ILE A 117 7.67 -5.25 -18.28
N ASP A 118 7.12 -4.05 -18.27
CA ASP A 118 7.77 -2.86 -18.78
C ASP A 118 8.95 -2.39 -17.88
N ALA A 119 9.68 -1.39 -18.37
CA ALA A 119 10.84 -0.84 -17.66
C ALA A 119 10.48 -0.20 -16.30
N GLN A 120 9.21 0.07 -16.04
CA GLN A 120 8.68 0.55 -14.78
C GLN A 120 8.17 -0.58 -13.88
N GLY A 121 8.28 -1.86 -14.27
CA GLY A 121 7.82 -3.01 -13.51
C GLY A 121 6.31 -3.27 -13.60
N ARG A 122 5.60 -2.70 -14.60
CA ARG A 122 4.16 -2.89 -14.80
C ARG A 122 3.90 -3.99 -15.81
N LEU A 123 2.92 -4.83 -15.54
CA LEU A 123 2.34 -5.72 -16.53
C LEU A 123 1.10 -5.06 -17.16
N LEU A 124 1.16 -4.76 -18.45
CA LEU A 124 0.07 -4.12 -19.16
C LEU A 124 -0.94 -5.17 -19.66
N GLY A 125 -2.21 -4.97 -19.38
CA GLY A 125 -3.27 -5.90 -19.77
C GLY A 125 -4.52 -5.71 -18.94
N HIS A 126 -5.31 -6.76 -18.83
CA HIS A 126 -6.53 -6.82 -18.02
C HIS A 126 -6.68 -8.21 -17.40
N GLY A 127 -7.48 -8.33 -16.36
CA GLY A 127 -7.73 -9.57 -15.61
C GLY A 127 -7.49 -9.38 -14.13
N CYS A 128 -7.79 -10.43 -13.38
CA CYS A 128 -7.81 -10.42 -11.92
C CYS A 128 -6.54 -11.04 -11.32
N LEU A 129 -6.18 -12.25 -11.78
CA LEU A 129 -5.09 -13.02 -11.20
C LEU A 129 -3.77 -12.73 -11.91
N TYR A 130 -2.89 -11.99 -11.26
CA TYR A 130 -1.59 -11.63 -11.80
C TYR A 130 -0.66 -12.86 -11.86
N PRO A 131 0.11 -13.03 -12.98
CA PRO A 131 1.00 -14.17 -13.15
C PRO A 131 2.19 -14.12 -12.19
N ARG A 132 2.82 -15.28 -11.96
CA ARG A 132 3.95 -15.46 -11.00
C ARG A 132 5.12 -14.50 -11.17
N ASN A 133 5.34 -13.97 -12.36
CA ASN A 133 6.43 -13.04 -12.65
C ASN A 133 6.11 -11.58 -12.25
N VAL A 134 4.88 -11.28 -11.86
CA VAL A 134 4.52 -10.01 -11.21
C VAL A 134 4.76 -10.17 -9.72
N ALA A 135 5.85 -9.59 -9.25
CA ALA A 135 6.25 -9.70 -7.85
C ALA A 135 5.41 -8.80 -6.94
N THR A 136 5.21 -9.26 -5.72
CA THR A 136 4.60 -8.51 -4.63
C THR A 136 5.64 -8.16 -3.55
N LEU A 137 5.28 -7.25 -2.64
CA LEU A 137 6.05 -6.98 -1.42
C LEU A 137 6.28 -8.26 -0.61
N ALA A 138 5.28 -9.17 -0.56
CA ALA A 138 5.40 -10.47 0.09
C ALA A 138 6.53 -11.31 -0.51
N ASP A 139 6.60 -11.41 -1.84
CA ASP A 139 7.68 -12.13 -2.54
C ASP A 139 9.06 -11.50 -2.29
N GLN A 140 9.13 -10.18 -2.16
CA GLN A 140 10.39 -9.50 -1.85
C GLN A 140 10.85 -9.76 -0.41
N LEU A 141 9.93 -9.70 0.56
CA LEU A 141 10.20 -9.99 1.97
C LEU A 141 10.75 -11.41 2.14
N GLU A 142 10.07 -12.41 1.56
CA GLU A 142 10.53 -13.81 1.59
C GLU A 142 11.94 -13.99 1.02
N ARG A 143 12.23 -13.37 -0.13
CA ARG A 143 13.59 -13.41 -0.72
C ARG A 143 14.66 -12.80 0.19
N ARG A 144 14.27 -11.93 1.12
CA ARG A 144 15.17 -11.33 2.12
C ARG A 144 15.17 -12.08 3.45
N GLY A 145 14.41 -13.18 3.57
CA GLY A 145 14.25 -13.92 4.82
C GLY A 145 13.45 -13.18 5.87
N LEU A 146 12.62 -12.21 5.46
CA LEU A 146 11.69 -11.46 6.29
C LEU A 146 10.31 -12.10 6.25
N THR A 147 9.52 -11.87 7.29
CA THR A 147 8.19 -12.48 7.46
C THR A 147 7.08 -11.49 7.18
N TRP A 148 5.94 -12.01 6.69
CA TRP A 148 4.75 -11.21 6.43
C TRP A 148 3.47 -12.00 6.74
N ARG A 149 2.38 -11.31 6.99
CA ARG A 149 1.01 -11.87 7.07
C ARG A 149 -0.04 -10.86 6.62
N GLY A 150 -1.07 -11.38 5.93
CA GLY A 150 -2.34 -10.73 5.71
C GLY A 150 -3.36 -11.24 6.73
N TYR A 151 -3.95 -10.33 7.49
CA TYR A 151 -4.94 -10.61 8.53
C TYR A 151 -6.30 -10.10 8.10
N MET A 152 -7.22 -11.00 7.75
CA MET A 152 -8.52 -10.70 7.18
C MET A 152 -9.63 -10.98 8.19
N GLN A 153 -10.34 -9.96 8.63
CA GLN A 153 -11.44 -10.16 9.57
C GLN A 153 -12.59 -10.94 8.92
N ASP A 154 -13.18 -11.83 9.67
CA ASP A 154 -14.28 -12.74 9.28
C ASP A 154 -13.91 -13.80 8.22
N MET A 155 -12.73 -13.79 7.58
CA MET A 155 -12.37 -14.83 6.61
C MET A 155 -12.57 -16.22 7.18
N GLY A 156 -13.40 -17.05 6.53
CA GLY A 156 -13.76 -18.40 6.95
C GLY A 156 -14.79 -18.49 8.09
N LYS A 157 -15.43 -17.40 8.45
CA LYS A 157 -16.50 -17.39 9.46
C LYS A 157 -17.71 -18.21 9.00
N ASP A 158 -17.99 -18.21 7.72
CA ASP A 158 -18.91 -19.14 7.06
C ASP A 158 -18.13 -20.03 6.09
N ALA A 159 -17.76 -21.23 6.54
CA ALA A 159 -16.96 -22.18 5.76
C ALA A 159 -17.63 -22.64 4.45
N SER A 160 -18.91 -22.32 4.23
CA SER A 160 -19.58 -22.56 2.94
C SER A 160 -19.26 -21.48 1.89
N ARG A 161 -18.73 -20.33 2.31
CA ARG A 161 -18.33 -19.23 1.42
C ARG A 161 -16.86 -19.33 1.02
N GLU A 162 -15.98 -19.40 2.01
CA GLU A 162 -14.53 -19.49 1.80
C GLU A 162 -13.84 -20.17 2.98
N LYS A 163 -12.55 -20.46 2.82
CA LYS A 163 -11.72 -21.05 3.86
C LYS A 163 -11.28 -20.01 4.89
N GLU A 164 -10.96 -20.46 6.10
CA GLU A 164 -10.38 -19.65 7.19
C GLU A 164 -8.96 -19.14 6.88
N THR A 165 -8.27 -19.82 5.96
CA THR A 165 -6.95 -19.44 5.46
C THR A 165 -6.97 -19.40 3.94
N CYS A 166 -6.28 -18.44 3.35
CA CYS A 166 -6.23 -18.29 1.88
C CYS A 166 -7.62 -18.29 1.22
N GLY A 167 -8.59 -17.65 1.87
CA GLY A 167 -9.97 -17.59 1.38
C GLY A 167 -10.11 -16.68 0.17
N HIS A 168 -10.54 -17.22 -0.98
CA HIS A 168 -10.75 -16.47 -2.22
C HIS A 168 -11.76 -17.15 -3.14
N ALA A 169 -12.32 -16.39 -4.06
CA ALA A 169 -13.17 -16.93 -5.11
C ALA A 169 -12.36 -17.79 -6.11
N LEU A 170 -13.05 -18.74 -6.74
CA LEU A 170 -12.40 -19.65 -7.69
C LEU A 170 -12.25 -19.02 -9.07
N LEU A 171 -11.15 -19.36 -9.76
CA LEU A 171 -10.91 -18.98 -11.15
C LEU A 171 -12.09 -19.34 -12.05
N ASN A 172 -12.44 -18.46 -13.00
CA ASN A 172 -13.54 -18.56 -13.95
C ASN A 172 -14.93 -18.68 -13.29
N THR A 173 -15.07 -18.20 -12.06
CA THR A 173 -16.38 -18.13 -11.39
C THR A 173 -16.75 -16.68 -11.08
N ARG A 174 -18.06 -16.44 -10.96
CA ARG A 174 -18.54 -15.19 -10.38
C ARG A 174 -18.14 -15.15 -8.91
N ASP A 175 -17.55 -14.04 -8.52
CA ASP A 175 -17.18 -13.81 -7.13
C ASP A 175 -18.44 -13.58 -6.27
N LYS A 176 -18.55 -14.35 -5.19
CA LYS A 176 -19.61 -14.26 -4.18
C LYS A 176 -19.14 -13.60 -2.88
N LEU A 177 -17.85 -13.28 -2.79
CA LEU A 177 -17.22 -12.71 -1.60
C LEU A 177 -17.20 -11.17 -1.63
N LEU A 178 -17.69 -10.54 -2.71
CA LEU A 178 -17.71 -9.07 -2.85
C LEU A 178 -18.69 -8.37 -1.90
N THR A 179 -19.63 -9.09 -1.30
CA THR A 179 -20.69 -8.52 -0.45
C THR A 179 -20.84 -9.30 0.85
N ALA A 180 -21.18 -8.57 1.93
CA ALA A 180 -21.47 -9.18 3.23
C ALA A 180 -22.73 -10.03 3.21
N THR A 181 -22.76 -11.04 4.09
CA THR A 181 -23.95 -11.77 4.52
C THR A 181 -24.12 -11.64 6.02
N LEU A 182 -25.25 -12.09 6.58
CA LEU A 182 -25.45 -12.10 8.03
C LEU A 182 -24.47 -13.02 8.77
N SER A 183 -23.99 -14.07 8.13
CA SER A 183 -23.05 -15.04 8.71
C SER A 183 -21.59 -14.64 8.54
N ASP A 184 -21.29 -13.83 7.51
CA ASP A 184 -19.92 -13.52 7.12
C ASP A 184 -19.85 -12.20 6.35
N ALA A 185 -18.93 -11.35 6.75
CA ALA A 185 -18.71 -10.04 6.13
C ALA A 185 -17.29 -9.88 5.55
N TYR A 186 -16.54 -10.95 5.36
CA TYR A 186 -15.28 -10.95 4.63
C TYR A 186 -15.51 -10.61 3.15
N ALA A 187 -14.59 -9.82 2.57
CA ALA A 187 -14.55 -9.56 1.14
C ALA A 187 -13.12 -9.77 0.61
N ASP A 188 -12.96 -10.65 -0.38
CA ASP A 188 -11.65 -10.97 -0.93
C ASP A 188 -11.08 -9.84 -1.80
N LYS A 189 -11.90 -8.94 -2.35
CA LYS A 189 -11.43 -7.70 -2.99
C LYS A 189 -10.61 -6.80 -2.07
N HIS A 190 -10.73 -6.96 -0.74
CA HIS A 190 -9.92 -6.28 0.28
C HIS A 190 -8.69 -7.11 0.73
N ASN A 191 -8.45 -8.24 0.08
CA ASN A 191 -7.33 -9.14 0.33
C ASN A 191 -6.42 -9.22 -0.91
N PRO A 192 -5.45 -8.31 -1.08
CA PRO A 192 -4.69 -8.26 -2.32
C PRO A 192 -3.85 -9.51 -2.59
N PHE A 193 -3.50 -10.26 -1.56
CA PHE A 193 -2.60 -11.41 -1.67
C PHE A 193 -3.18 -12.55 -2.52
N VAL A 194 -4.52 -12.68 -2.55
CA VAL A 194 -5.18 -13.77 -3.27
C VAL A 194 -5.35 -13.50 -4.78
N TYR A 195 -4.85 -12.37 -5.27
CA TYR A 195 -4.86 -12.02 -6.70
C TYR A 195 -3.50 -12.25 -7.38
N PHE A 196 -2.59 -13.00 -6.75
CA PHE A 196 -1.25 -13.26 -7.31
C PHE A 196 -0.92 -14.76 -7.29
N HIS A 197 -0.62 -15.32 -8.47
CA HIS A 197 -0.18 -16.70 -8.62
C HIS A 197 1.13 -17.02 -7.87
N SER A 198 1.95 -16.02 -7.57
CA SER A 198 3.14 -16.21 -6.72
C SER A 198 2.79 -16.59 -5.27
N ILE A 199 1.54 -16.38 -4.85
CA ILE A 199 1.03 -16.68 -3.51
C ILE A 199 0.05 -17.85 -3.55
N ILE A 200 -1.03 -17.76 -4.34
CA ILE A 200 -2.14 -18.73 -4.29
C ILE A 200 -1.81 -20.11 -4.89
N ASP A 201 -0.83 -20.21 -5.80
CA ASP A 201 -0.44 -21.49 -6.39
C ASP A 201 0.35 -22.40 -5.42
N ASP A 202 0.86 -21.85 -4.32
CA ASP A 202 1.42 -22.59 -3.21
C ASP A 202 0.43 -22.55 -2.04
N GLN A 203 -0.46 -23.54 -1.96
CA GLN A 203 -1.51 -23.57 -0.94
C GLN A 203 -0.94 -23.52 0.48
N ALA A 204 0.17 -24.22 0.74
CA ALA A 204 0.79 -24.22 2.08
C ALA A 204 1.34 -22.84 2.46
N LYS A 205 1.94 -22.15 1.50
CA LYS A 205 2.39 -20.76 1.65
C LYS A 205 1.20 -19.84 1.91
N CYS A 206 0.18 -19.90 1.06
CA CYS A 206 -1.00 -19.05 1.19
C CYS A 206 -1.70 -19.26 2.54
N ASP A 207 -1.92 -20.52 2.95
CA ASP A 207 -2.53 -20.86 4.25
C ASP A 207 -1.70 -20.39 5.45
N ALA A 208 -0.38 -20.34 5.33
CA ALA A 208 0.49 -19.88 6.40
C ALA A 208 0.49 -18.34 6.55
N HIS A 209 0.24 -17.62 5.47
CA HIS A 209 0.43 -16.16 5.42
C HIS A 209 -0.86 -15.35 5.32
N VAL A 210 -1.90 -15.88 4.71
CA VAL A 210 -3.20 -15.21 4.57
C VAL A 210 -4.19 -15.86 5.52
N VAL A 211 -4.42 -15.21 6.66
CA VAL A 211 -5.08 -15.82 7.82
C VAL A 211 -6.24 -14.96 8.34
N ASN A 212 -7.14 -15.56 9.10
CA ASN A 212 -8.16 -14.82 9.82
C ASN A 212 -7.50 -13.87 10.84
N LEU A 213 -8.09 -12.67 11.01
CA LEU A 213 -7.59 -11.63 11.92
C LEU A 213 -7.38 -12.12 13.37
N ASN A 214 -8.12 -13.13 13.80
CA ASN A 214 -7.99 -13.69 15.13
C ASN A 214 -6.57 -14.19 15.44
N ALA A 215 -5.78 -14.57 14.43
CA ALA A 215 -4.39 -14.99 14.60
C ALA A 215 -3.47 -13.85 15.09
N LEU A 216 -3.81 -12.59 14.80
CA LEU A 216 -2.96 -11.44 15.11
C LEU A 216 -2.60 -11.35 16.61
N LYS A 217 -3.54 -11.64 17.51
CA LYS A 217 -3.28 -11.56 18.95
C LYS A 217 -2.19 -12.51 19.42
N ALA A 218 -2.16 -13.73 18.87
CA ALA A 218 -1.13 -14.72 19.19
C ALA A 218 0.24 -14.28 18.62
N ASP A 219 0.25 -13.79 17.39
CA ASP A 219 1.46 -13.34 16.71
C ASP A 219 2.12 -12.13 17.42
N LEU A 220 1.32 -11.24 17.98
CA LEU A 220 1.78 -10.06 18.72
C LEU A 220 2.37 -10.38 20.10
N SER A 221 2.37 -11.64 20.55
CA SER A 221 2.81 -12.03 21.92
C SER A 221 4.32 -11.87 22.14
N ALA A 222 5.13 -11.95 21.09
CA ALA A 222 6.59 -11.79 21.16
C ALA A 222 7.14 -11.14 19.87
N ILE A 223 8.32 -10.53 19.94
CA ILE A 223 8.99 -9.96 18.75
C ILE A 223 9.22 -11.06 17.71
N ALA A 224 9.68 -12.23 18.09
CA ALA A 224 10.01 -13.31 17.17
C ALA A 224 8.78 -13.94 16.47
N SER A 225 7.57 -13.82 17.02
CA SER A 225 6.33 -14.30 16.42
C SER A 225 5.61 -13.23 15.60
N THR A 226 5.96 -11.96 15.80
CA THR A 226 5.35 -10.85 15.07
C THR A 226 5.96 -10.74 13.66
N PRO A 227 5.16 -10.78 12.58
CA PRO A 227 5.69 -10.59 11.23
C PRO A 227 6.33 -9.21 11.04
N ASN A 228 7.39 -9.13 10.21
CA ASN A 228 7.98 -7.86 9.82
C ASN A 228 6.97 -6.96 9.10
N PHE A 229 6.09 -7.54 8.28
CA PHE A 229 5.02 -6.82 7.61
C PHE A 229 3.67 -7.47 7.89
N SER A 230 2.74 -6.70 8.44
CA SER A 230 1.36 -7.10 8.77
C SER A 230 0.39 -6.22 7.99
N PHE A 231 -0.42 -6.82 7.11
CA PHE A 231 -1.48 -6.13 6.38
C PHE A 231 -2.83 -6.55 6.98
N ILE A 232 -3.60 -5.59 7.47
CA ILE A 232 -4.78 -5.84 8.30
C ILE A 232 -5.99 -5.22 7.61
N THR A 233 -6.99 -6.05 7.33
CA THR A 233 -8.24 -5.61 6.71
C THR A 233 -9.43 -5.98 7.59
N PRO A 234 -10.20 -5.01 8.07
CA PRO A 234 -11.47 -5.27 8.73
C PRO A 234 -12.49 -5.89 7.78
N ASN A 235 -13.59 -6.41 8.29
CA ASN A 235 -14.72 -6.86 7.49
C ASN A 235 -15.53 -5.68 6.94
N LEU A 236 -16.41 -5.91 5.95
CA LEU A 236 -17.21 -4.89 5.26
C LEU A 236 -18.03 -3.95 6.16
N CYS A 237 -18.33 -4.36 7.39
CA CYS A 237 -19.02 -3.50 8.36
C CYS A 237 -18.02 -2.61 9.12
N GLU A 238 -16.86 -3.15 9.49
CA GLU A 238 -15.92 -2.49 10.38
C GLU A 238 -14.79 -1.75 9.63
N ASP A 239 -14.64 -1.99 8.33
CA ASP A 239 -13.76 -1.20 7.47
C ASP A 239 -14.33 0.17 7.08
N GLY A 240 -15.65 0.33 7.13
CA GLY A 240 -16.36 1.56 6.76
C GLY A 240 -17.13 1.47 5.44
N HIS A 241 -17.02 0.35 4.69
CA HIS A 241 -17.69 0.14 3.42
C HIS A 241 -19.20 0.14 3.57
N ASP A 242 -19.72 -0.78 4.40
CA ASP A 242 -21.16 -0.92 4.60
C ASP A 242 -21.71 0.14 5.59
N HIS A 243 -22.77 0.83 5.18
CA HIS A 243 -23.44 1.83 5.99
C HIS A 243 -24.93 1.93 5.62
N PRO A 244 -25.85 1.31 6.39
CA PRO A 244 -25.62 0.45 7.55
C PRO A 244 -25.03 -0.92 7.18
N CYS A 245 -24.49 -1.65 8.17
CA CYS A 245 -24.07 -3.02 8.01
C CYS A 245 -25.25 -3.96 7.75
N VAL A 246 -25.01 -5.11 7.15
CA VAL A 246 -26.03 -6.12 6.84
C VAL A 246 -26.76 -6.62 8.10
N ASP A 247 -26.13 -6.58 9.26
CA ASP A 247 -26.69 -6.99 10.57
C ASP A 247 -27.41 -5.85 11.31
N GLY A 248 -27.52 -4.66 10.71
CA GLY A 248 -28.19 -3.49 11.26
C GLY A 248 -27.33 -2.59 12.15
N ARG A 249 -26.04 -2.93 12.37
CA ARG A 249 -25.11 -1.98 13.03
C ARG A 249 -24.91 -0.73 12.16
N PRO A 250 -24.49 0.40 12.75
CA PRO A 250 -24.36 1.67 12.01
C PRO A 250 -23.45 1.57 10.79
N GLY A 251 -22.32 0.82 10.87
CA GLY A 251 -21.32 0.80 9.81
C GLY A 251 -20.58 2.13 9.66
N GLY A 252 -19.94 2.31 8.49
CA GLY A 252 -19.23 3.53 8.17
C GLY A 252 -18.12 3.87 9.18
N LEU A 253 -17.76 5.15 9.27
CA LEU A 253 -16.70 5.64 10.18
C LEU A 253 -16.94 5.32 11.66
N ILE A 254 -18.19 5.13 12.09
CA ILE A 254 -18.47 4.75 13.49
C ILE A 254 -17.93 3.36 13.78
N SER A 255 -18.19 2.40 12.90
CA SER A 255 -17.71 1.03 13.07
C SER A 255 -16.21 0.93 12.84
N SER A 256 -15.65 1.70 11.91
CA SER A 256 -14.19 1.77 11.70
C SER A 256 -13.46 2.33 12.93
N ASP A 257 -13.98 3.39 13.55
CA ASP A 257 -13.40 3.97 14.78
C ASP A 257 -13.42 2.97 15.93
N GLN A 258 -14.50 2.17 16.03
CA GLN A 258 -14.60 1.11 17.03
C GLN A 258 -13.59 0.00 16.79
N PHE A 259 -13.45 -0.48 15.53
CA PHE A 259 -12.42 -1.45 15.15
C PHE A 259 -11.01 -0.97 15.56
N LEU A 260 -10.69 0.28 15.26
CA LEU A 260 -9.41 0.85 15.64
C LEU A 260 -9.22 0.95 17.17
N ARG A 261 -10.26 1.24 17.92
CA ARG A 261 -10.23 1.23 19.40
C ARG A 261 -9.94 -0.16 19.97
N ASP A 262 -10.43 -1.19 19.30
CA ASP A 262 -10.28 -2.57 19.77
C ASP A 262 -8.90 -3.15 19.41
N TRP A 263 -8.39 -2.86 18.22
CA TRP A 263 -7.18 -3.50 17.71
C TRP A 263 -5.90 -2.68 17.86
N VAL A 264 -5.94 -1.36 17.64
CA VAL A 264 -4.73 -0.53 17.70
C VAL A 264 -4.06 -0.56 19.09
N PRO A 265 -4.78 -0.51 20.22
CA PRO A 265 -4.15 -0.65 21.54
C PRO A 265 -3.42 -1.98 21.73
N ILE A 266 -3.91 -3.08 21.13
CA ILE A 266 -3.28 -4.39 21.20
C ILE A 266 -1.92 -4.35 20.47
N ILE A 267 -1.88 -3.76 19.25
CA ILE A 267 -0.65 -3.58 18.49
C ILE A 267 0.32 -2.66 19.24
N LEU A 268 -0.14 -1.50 19.72
CA LEU A 268 0.67 -0.53 20.47
C LEU A 268 1.31 -1.14 21.73
N ASN A 269 0.66 -2.12 22.34
CA ASN A 269 1.15 -2.81 23.52
C ASN A 269 2.06 -4.00 23.23
N SER A 270 2.17 -4.44 21.96
CA SER A 270 3.03 -5.56 21.59
C SER A 270 4.52 -5.26 21.79
N PRO A 271 5.33 -6.27 22.11
CA PRO A 271 6.79 -6.10 22.22
C PRO A 271 7.42 -5.59 20.92
N ALA A 272 6.97 -6.08 19.76
CA ALA A 272 7.49 -5.70 18.45
C ALA A 272 7.23 -4.22 18.15
N TYR A 273 5.98 -3.74 18.33
CA TYR A 273 5.68 -2.32 18.11
C TYR A 273 6.51 -1.42 19.03
N ARG A 274 6.62 -1.77 20.31
CA ARG A 274 7.39 -0.95 21.30
C ARG A 274 8.88 -0.88 20.97
N SER A 275 9.44 -1.93 20.36
CA SER A 275 10.83 -1.96 19.92
C SER A 275 11.05 -1.05 18.72
N ASP A 276 10.32 -1.30 17.63
CA ASP A 276 10.64 -0.73 16.32
C ASP A 276 9.42 -0.71 15.35
N GLY A 277 8.22 -0.58 15.89
CA GLY A 277 6.99 -0.67 15.11
C GLY A 277 6.58 0.63 14.41
N LEU A 278 5.92 0.48 13.27
CA LEU A 278 5.18 1.52 12.58
C LEU A 278 3.76 1.02 12.29
N ILE A 279 2.75 1.74 12.75
CA ILE A 279 1.36 1.56 12.33
C ILE A 279 1.04 2.62 11.29
N VAL A 280 0.43 2.20 10.18
CA VAL A 280 -0.17 3.06 9.16
C VAL A 280 -1.66 2.73 9.11
N VAL A 281 -2.52 3.73 9.29
CA VAL A 281 -3.97 3.63 9.09
C VAL A 281 -4.35 4.54 7.94
N THR A 282 -4.97 3.99 6.91
CA THR A 282 -5.45 4.74 5.75
C THR A 282 -6.75 4.14 5.24
N PHE A 283 -7.33 4.75 4.21
CA PHE A 283 -8.45 4.22 3.45
C PHE A 283 -7.96 3.77 2.08
N ASP A 284 -8.73 2.92 1.43
CA ASP A 284 -8.47 2.49 0.06
C ASP A 284 -8.76 3.62 -0.94
N GLU A 285 -9.94 4.22 -0.83
CA GLU A 285 -10.42 5.31 -1.69
C GLU A 285 -11.35 6.28 -0.94
N ALA A 286 -11.71 7.40 -1.56
CA ALA A 286 -12.70 8.33 -1.06
C ALA A 286 -14.13 7.85 -1.34
N GLY A 287 -15.12 8.42 -0.63
CA GLY A 287 -16.50 7.96 -0.66
C GLY A 287 -17.29 8.22 -1.94
N GLY A 288 -16.79 9.00 -2.89
CA GLY A 288 -17.42 9.20 -4.22
C GLY A 288 -18.56 10.22 -4.28
N GLY A 289 -18.73 11.06 -3.26
CA GLY A 289 -19.80 12.06 -3.18
C GLY A 289 -19.38 13.52 -3.37
N GLU A 290 -18.08 13.80 -3.37
CA GLU A 290 -17.53 15.16 -3.40
C GLU A 290 -16.60 15.42 -4.59
N ALA A 291 -16.37 16.70 -4.93
CA ALA A 291 -15.51 17.08 -6.04
C ALA A 291 -14.03 16.64 -5.86
N GLU A 292 -13.56 16.51 -4.61
CA GLU A 292 -12.21 16.05 -4.28
C GLU A 292 -12.05 14.52 -4.31
N ASP A 293 -13.16 13.78 -4.42
CA ASP A 293 -13.16 12.31 -4.33
C ASP A 293 -12.51 11.61 -5.52
N SER A 294 -12.25 12.31 -6.60
CA SER A 294 -11.49 11.80 -7.76
C SER A 294 -10.15 12.52 -7.94
N ALA A 295 -9.67 13.24 -6.93
CA ALA A 295 -8.36 13.89 -6.96
C ALA A 295 -7.23 12.85 -6.98
N ALA A 296 -6.09 13.26 -7.52
CA ALA A 296 -4.87 12.47 -7.60
C ALA A 296 -3.65 13.31 -7.28
N CYS A 297 -2.55 12.64 -6.97
CA CYS A 297 -1.23 13.27 -6.90
C CYS A 297 -0.19 12.45 -7.65
N CYS A 298 1.04 12.93 -7.59
CA CYS A 298 2.24 12.09 -7.75
C CYS A 298 2.44 11.52 -9.15
N ASN A 299 1.87 12.16 -10.18
CA ASN A 299 1.97 11.79 -11.59
C ASN A 299 1.40 10.39 -11.92
N GLU A 300 0.32 10.00 -11.27
CA GLU A 300 -0.41 8.81 -11.64
C GLU A 300 -0.87 8.91 -13.09
N VAL A 301 -0.64 7.85 -13.83
CA VAL A 301 -0.97 7.79 -15.26
C VAL A 301 -2.00 6.70 -15.53
N ALA A 302 -2.96 7.02 -16.39
CA ALA A 302 -3.86 6.01 -16.91
C ALA A 302 -3.05 4.93 -17.66
N MET A 303 -3.45 3.67 -17.48
CA MET A 303 -2.81 2.57 -18.19
C MET A 303 -3.20 2.62 -19.68
N PRO A 304 -2.24 2.37 -20.58
CA PRO A 304 -2.58 2.16 -21.98
C PRO A 304 -3.60 1.02 -22.12
N GLY A 305 -4.75 1.31 -22.72
CA GLY A 305 -5.83 0.35 -22.90
C GLY A 305 -6.85 0.25 -21.77
N ALA A 306 -6.67 0.97 -20.67
CA ALA A 306 -7.71 1.09 -19.65
C ALA A 306 -8.95 1.78 -20.24
N ARG A 307 -10.14 1.25 -19.96
CA ARG A 307 -11.41 1.84 -20.45
C ARG A 307 -11.75 3.14 -19.74
N LEU A 308 -11.34 3.26 -18.51
CA LEU A 308 -11.63 4.38 -17.63
C LEU A 308 -10.31 4.98 -17.11
N PRO A 309 -10.28 6.27 -16.78
CA PRO A 309 -9.17 6.83 -16.03
C PRO A 309 -9.05 6.12 -14.66
N PRO A 310 -7.91 6.20 -13.97
CA PRO A 310 -7.71 5.54 -12.68
C PRO A 310 -8.85 5.76 -11.70
N GLY A 311 -9.33 6.99 -11.52
CA GLY A 311 -10.48 7.32 -10.68
C GLY A 311 -11.85 7.10 -11.32
N ARG A 312 -11.98 6.36 -12.39
CA ARG A 312 -13.23 6.11 -13.14
C ARG A 312 -13.87 7.38 -13.72
N ASN A 313 -14.08 8.41 -12.91
CA ASN A 313 -14.67 9.71 -13.28
C ASN A 313 -13.66 10.86 -13.16
N GLY A 314 -12.42 10.57 -12.81
CA GLY A 314 -11.35 11.55 -12.59
C GLY A 314 -9.97 10.90 -12.53
N PRO A 315 -8.91 11.66 -12.21
CA PRO A 315 -7.54 11.18 -12.31
C PRO A 315 -7.13 10.17 -11.25
N GLY A 316 -7.81 10.08 -10.09
CA GLY A 316 -7.46 9.17 -8.99
C GLY A 316 -8.63 8.83 -8.09
N GLY A 317 -8.35 8.15 -6.99
CA GLY A 317 -9.33 7.69 -6.00
C GLY A 317 -9.65 8.70 -4.88
N GLY A 318 -9.19 9.96 -5.01
CA GLY A 318 -9.51 11.03 -4.08
C GLY A 318 -8.54 11.20 -2.93
N ARG A 319 -8.72 12.30 -2.19
CA ARG A 319 -7.93 12.62 -1.00
C ARG A 319 -8.53 11.96 0.24
N ILE A 320 -7.79 11.03 0.83
CA ILE A 320 -8.24 10.17 1.92
C ILE A 320 -7.51 10.42 3.25
N GLY A 321 -6.25 10.84 3.20
CA GLY A 321 -5.40 10.99 4.37
C GLY A 321 -4.85 9.65 4.90
N ALA A 322 -3.81 9.75 5.74
CA ALA A 322 -3.26 8.60 6.46
C ALA A 322 -2.73 9.05 7.82
N VAL A 323 -2.82 8.17 8.82
CA VAL A 323 -2.24 8.38 10.16
C VAL A 323 -1.13 7.38 10.38
N LEU A 324 0.05 7.86 10.77
CA LEU A 324 1.22 7.05 11.09
C LEU A 324 1.54 7.17 12.57
N VAL A 325 1.66 6.04 13.26
CA VAL A 325 2.02 6.01 14.69
C VAL A 325 3.25 5.13 14.88
N SER A 326 4.29 5.67 15.49
CA SER A 326 5.56 4.98 15.73
C SER A 326 6.32 5.60 16.90
N PRO A 327 7.17 4.87 17.64
CA PRO A 327 8.12 5.46 18.58
C PRO A 327 9.08 6.49 17.93
N PHE A 328 9.22 6.46 16.61
CA PHE A 328 10.11 7.34 15.81
C PHE A 328 9.38 8.55 15.20
N ILE A 329 8.12 8.76 15.53
CA ILE A 329 7.30 9.89 15.04
C ILE A 329 6.91 10.76 16.23
N ALA A 330 7.06 12.07 16.10
CA ALA A 330 6.57 13.00 17.10
C ALA A 330 5.03 13.10 17.01
N GLY A 331 4.35 12.95 18.15
CA GLY A 331 2.89 13.12 18.19
C GLY A 331 2.44 14.51 17.77
N GLY A 332 1.31 14.59 17.06
CA GLY A 332 0.75 15.84 16.54
C GLY A 332 1.49 16.38 15.31
N THR A 333 2.34 15.59 14.67
CA THR A 333 2.95 15.96 13.39
C THR A 333 1.88 16.03 12.29
N ALA A 334 1.96 17.03 11.42
CA ALA A 334 1.15 17.10 10.20
C ALA A 334 2.06 17.28 8.98
N SER A 335 1.78 16.56 7.92
CA SER A 335 2.48 16.67 6.65
C SER A 335 1.51 17.04 5.54
N ALA A 336 1.79 18.13 4.83
CA ALA A 336 1.09 18.55 3.63
C ALA A 336 1.78 18.06 2.33
N GLN A 337 2.82 17.21 2.43
CA GLN A 337 3.44 16.62 1.26
C GLN A 337 2.47 15.65 0.58
N PRO A 338 2.39 15.67 -0.77
CA PRO A 338 1.55 14.73 -1.50
C PRO A 338 2.17 13.34 -1.46
N TYR A 339 1.36 12.34 -1.10
CA TYR A 339 1.65 10.92 -1.05
C TYR A 339 0.46 10.11 -1.59
N ASN A 340 0.68 8.86 -1.95
CA ASN A 340 -0.35 7.93 -2.41
C ASN A 340 -0.02 6.48 -2.00
N HIS A 341 -0.82 5.51 -2.44
CA HIS A 341 -0.59 4.09 -2.14
C HIS A 341 0.76 3.58 -2.68
N PHE A 342 1.25 4.08 -3.82
CA PHE A 342 2.59 3.75 -4.29
C PHE A 342 3.69 4.34 -3.38
N SER A 343 3.43 5.49 -2.75
CA SER A 343 4.32 6.06 -1.73
C SER A 343 4.38 5.19 -0.47
N LEU A 344 3.25 4.60 -0.06
CA LEU A 344 3.20 3.64 1.05
C LEU A 344 4.03 2.40 0.73
N LEU A 345 3.83 1.79 -0.44
CA LEU A 345 4.61 0.63 -0.88
C LEU A 345 6.11 0.97 -0.93
N ARG A 346 6.47 2.09 -1.56
CA ARG A 346 7.87 2.57 -1.60
C ARG A 346 8.46 2.74 -0.20
N THR A 347 7.69 3.26 0.75
CA THR A 347 8.14 3.44 2.14
C THR A 347 8.41 2.09 2.81
N ALA A 348 7.53 1.11 2.63
CA ALA A 348 7.74 -0.25 3.14
C ALA A 348 9.00 -0.88 2.51
N GLU A 349 9.18 -0.73 1.20
CA GLU A 349 10.36 -1.21 0.48
C GLU A 349 11.65 -0.54 0.99
N ASP A 350 11.63 0.78 1.22
CA ASP A 350 12.78 1.52 1.78
C ASP A 350 13.10 1.07 3.22
N ILE A 351 12.08 0.82 4.06
CA ILE A 351 12.25 0.29 5.42
C ILE A 351 12.98 -1.06 5.40
N PHE A 352 12.57 -1.96 4.51
CA PHE A 352 13.13 -3.31 4.41
C PHE A 352 14.32 -3.43 3.45
N ASN A 353 14.80 -2.32 2.90
CA ASN A 353 15.87 -2.25 1.90
C ASN A 353 15.62 -3.18 0.72
N LEU A 354 14.44 -3.04 0.10
CA LEU A 354 13.96 -3.79 -1.06
C LEU A 354 14.01 -2.93 -2.32
N PRO A 355 14.12 -3.52 -3.52
CA PRO A 355 13.92 -2.79 -4.77
C PRO A 355 12.47 -2.35 -4.93
N HIS A 356 12.22 -1.22 -5.57
CA HIS A 356 10.87 -0.68 -5.74
C HIS A 356 10.12 -1.42 -6.85
N LEU A 357 8.90 -1.87 -6.56
CA LEU A 357 8.00 -2.56 -7.47
C LEU A 357 7.14 -1.56 -8.27
N GLY A 358 6.94 -1.86 -9.54
CA GLY A 358 5.98 -1.14 -10.37
C GLY A 358 6.08 0.38 -10.25
N LEU A 359 4.97 1.03 -10.02
CA LEU A 359 4.89 2.49 -9.86
C LEU A 359 5.47 3.01 -8.52
N ALA A 360 5.74 2.16 -7.55
CA ALA A 360 6.53 2.55 -6.39
C ALA A 360 7.97 2.98 -6.79
N GLY A 361 8.48 2.44 -7.92
CA GLY A 361 9.74 2.85 -8.53
C GLY A 361 9.66 4.07 -9.44
N ALA A 362 8.49 4.69 -9.63
CA ALA A 362 8.31 5.78 -10.56
C ALA A 362 9.21 6.99 -10.26
N PRO A 363 9.81 7.62 -11.29
CA PRO A 363 10.64 8.81 -11.09
C PRO A 363 9.85 9.95 -10.43
N GLY A 364 10.40 10.52 -9.38
CA GLY A 364 9.78 11.64 -8.65
C GLY A 364 8.77 11.24 -7.58
N LEU A 365 8.33 9.98 -7.52
CA LEU A 365 7.53 9.48 -6.41
C LEU A 365 8.35 9.51 -5.11
N ARG A 366 7.73 9.90 -4.00
CA ARG A 366 8.39 10.02 -2.69
C ARG A 366 7.90 8.93 -1.74
N ALA A 367 8.81 8.33 -1.00
CA ALA A 367 8.50 7.65 0.26
C ALA A 367 8.17 8.69 1.35
N PHE A 368 7.55 8.26 2.43
CA PHE A 368 7.33 9.09 3.63
C PHE A 368 8.68 9.55 4.16
N GLY A 369 8.85 10.86 4.31
CA GLY A 369 10.14 11.48 4.51
C GLY A 369 10.35 12.08 5.90
N ARG A 370 11.26 13.06 5.94
CA ARG A 370 11.59 13.78 7.17
C ARG A 370 10.45 14.65 7.71
N ASP A 371 9.47 14.98 6.90
CA ASP A 371 8.25 15.66 7.27
C ASP A 371 7.35 14.78 8.17
N VAL A 372 7.58 13.46 8.17
CA VAL A 372 6.89 12.46 8.99
C VAL A 372 7.81 11.96 10.10
N PHE A 373 9.00 11.49 9.74
CA PHE A 373 9.99 10.93 10.67
C PHE A 373 10.96 12.03 11.12
N LEU A 374 10.50 12.89 12.01
CA LEU A 374 11.30 13.98 12.55
C LEU A 374 12.46 13.43 13.38
N GLN A 375 13.68 13.90 13.11
CA GLN A 375 14.80 13.68 14.03
C GLN A 375 14.46 14.36 15.38
N ARG A 376 14.34 13.59 16.45
CA ARG A 376 14.41 14.17 17.81
C ARG A 376 15.75 14.88 17.90
N THR A 377 15.73 16.20 18.02
CA THR A 377 16.93 16.94 18.42
C THR A 377 17.33 16.42 19.81
N SER A 378 18.63 16.21 20.04
CA SER A 378 19.20 15.67 21.26
C SER A 378 18.87 16.42 22.58
N SER A 379 18.04 17.45 22.50
CA SER A 379 17.56 18.27 23.63
C SER A 379 16.28 17.75 24.31
N GLN A 380 15.69 16.64 23.88
CA GLN A 380 14.45 16.06 24.48
C GLN A 380 14.70 14.73 25.22
N GLN A 381 15.95 14.39 25.50
CA GLN A 381 16.32 13.24 26.36
C GLN A 381 16.67 13.72 27.78
N HIS A 382 15.71 14.31 28.48
CA HIS A 382 15.81 14.51 29.93
C HIS A 382 14.47 14.30 30.60
#